data_b01548e81749e5758914b24ecf3da5af
#
_entry.id   b01548e81749e5758914b24ecf3da5af
#
_cell.length_a   1.000
_cell.length_b   1.000
_cell.length_c   1.000
_cell.angle_alpha   90.00
_cell.angle_beta   90.00
_cell.angle_gamma   90.00
#
_symmetry.space_group_name_H-M   'P 1'
#
loop_
_entity.id
_entity.type
_entity.pdbx_description
1 polymer ?
#
loop_
_entity_poly.entity_id
_entity_poly.type
_entity_poly.pdbx_seq_one_letter_code
_entity_poly.pdbx_strand_id
1 'polypeptide(L)'
;MNELRDQLINKDVEVVVDTNDLIGKKILGVLDDDAAFGYAGHTLTLIVTEDKLLYMNILEDDYDGIRRTHMTEDRLLNMVTKDYPNMDIINFLIKFGIVDEEKYKVYRENREKELERLQKEHDYEKYLKLKEKFEVQ
;
A
#
# COMPACT_ATOMS: atom_id res chain seq x y z
N MET A 1 -11.32 14.26 -6.54
CA MET A 1 -9.95 13.95 -6.99
C MET A 1 -9.08 13.56 -5.82
N ASN A 2 -8.30 12.53 -5.98
CA ASN A 2 -7.36 12.13 -4.95
C ASN A 2 -5.95 12.60 -5.33
N GLU A 3 -5.49 13.67 -4.70
CA GLU A 3 -4.16 14.24 -4.95
C GLU A 3 -3.03 13.25 -4.64
N LEU A 4 -3.22 12.42 -3.62
CA LEU A 4 -2.23 11.42 -3.23
C LEU A 4 -2.06 10.36 -4.32
N ARG A 5 -3.16 9.96 -4.94
CA ARG A 5 -3.11 9.04 -6.08
C ARG A 5 -2.25 9.61 -7.21
N ASP A 6 -2.49 10.87 -7.57
CA ASP A 6 -1.77 11.53 -8.65
C ASP A 6 -0.29 11.72 -8.35
N GLN A 7 0.06 11.80 -7.05
CA GLN A 7 1.44 11.91 -6.60
C GLN A 7 2.21 10.59 -6.66
N LEU A 8 1.53 9.46 -6.57
CA LEU A 8 2.19 8.17 -6.38
C LEU A 8 1.97 7.19 -7.52
N ILE A 9 0.78 7.20 -8.11
CA ILE A 9 0.37 6.23 -9.12
C ILE A 9 0.36 6.89 -10.49
N ASN A 10 0.90 6.21 -11.49
CA ASN A 10 0.92 6.71 -12.86
C ASN A 10 -0.51 6.90 -13.39
N LYS A 11 -0.72 7.98 -14.15
CA LYS A 11 -2.04 8.39 -14.66
C LYS A 11 -2.70 7.34 -15.53
N ASP A 12 -1.89 6.57 -16.27
CA ASP A 12 -2.38 5.59 -17.25
C ASP A 12 -2.83 4.28 -16.60
N VAL A 13 -2.62 4.13 -15.30
CA VAL A 13 -2.96 2.90 -14.59
C VAL A 13 -4.45 2.82 -14.37
N GLU A 14 -5.05 1.69 -14.77
CA GLU A 14 -6.43 1.37 -14.50
C GLU A 14 -6.50 0.10 -13.66
N VAL A 15 -7.15 0.17 -12.51
CA VAL A 15 -7.38 -0.99 -11.65
C VAL A 15 -8.61 -1.74 -12.14
N VAL A 16 -8.44 -3.02 -12.45
CA VAL A 16 -9.53 -3.87 -12.92
C VAL A 16 -9.78 -5.00 -11.93
N VAL A 17 -11.02 -5.42 -11.80
CA VAL A 17 -11.43 -6.47 -10.86
C VAL A 17 -11.98 -7.71 -11.57
N ASP A 18 -12.26 -7.61 -12.86
CA ASP A 18 -12.78 -8.71 -13.66
C ASP A 18 -11.65 -9.31 -14.50
N THR A 19 -11.44 -10.61 -14.38
CA THR A 19 -10.43 -11.33 -15.16
C THR A 19 -10.70 -11.26 -16.67
N ASN A 20 -11.95 -11.03 -17.07
CA ASN A 20 -12.30 -10.84 -18.49
C ASN A 20 -11.58 -9.63 -19.10
N ASP A 21 -11.25 -8.61 -18.28
CA ASP A 21 -10.53 -7.44 -18.75
C ASP A 21 -9.07 -7.77 -19.14
N LEU A 22 -8.59 -8.94 -18.73
CA LEU A 22 -7.23 -9.39 -19.06
C LEU A 22 -7.17 -10.20 -20.37
N ILE A 23 -8.32 -10.59 -20.92
CA ILE A 23 -8.38 -11.42 -22.13
C ILE A 23 -7.76 -10.66 -23.30
N GLY A 24 -6.83 -11.31 -24.00
CA GLY A 24 -6.13 -10.72 -25.15
C GLY A 24 -5.05 -9.71 -24.78
N LYS A 25 -4.80 -9.50 -23.49
CA LYS A 25 -3.76 -8.58 -23.01
C LYS A 25 -2.44 -9.31 -22.79
N LYS A 26 -1.35 -8.62 -23.06
CA LYS A 26 -0.02 -9.14 -22.76
C LYS A 26 0.29 -8.93 -21.29
N ILE A 27 0.56 -10.00 -20.57
CA ILE A 27 0.92 -9.95 -19.16
C ILE A 27 2.42 -9.64 -19.03
N LEU A 28 2.75 -8.58 -18.29
CA LEU A 28 4.13 -8.21 -17.99
C LEU A 28 4.64 -8.80 -16.70
N GLY A 29 3.78 -8.94 -15.71
CA GLY A 29 4.19 -9.45 -14.42
C GLY A 29 3.03 -9.96 -13.60
N VAL A 30 3.34 -10.91 -12.73
CA VAL A 30 2.39 -11.50 -11.78
C VAL A 30 3.07 -11.59 -10.43
N LEU A 31 2.38 -11.18 -9.38
CA LEU A 31 2.80 -11.37 -8.00
C LEU A 31 1.71 -12.15 -7.26
N ASP A 32 2.09 -13.29 -6.69
CA ASP A 32 1.27 -14.04 -5.76
C ASP A 32 1.99 -14.04 -4.41
N ASP A 33 1.35 -13.53 -3.37
CA ASP A 33 1.93 -13.47 -2.05
C ASP A 33 0.94 -14.03 -1.03
N ASP A 34 1.26 -15.21 -0.47
CA ASP A 34 0.42 -15.90 0.51
C ASP A 34 0.43 -15.25 1.88
N ALA A 35 1.39 -14.36 2.13
CA ALA A 35 1.56 -13.71 3.43
C ALA A 35 1.61 -12.18 3.29
N ALA A 36 1.02 -11.63 2.24
CA ALA A 36 1.07 -10.19 1.94
C ALA A 36 0.59 -9.32 3.10
N PHE A 37 -0.37 -9.81 3.89
CA PHE A 37 -0.96 -9.08 5.01
C PHE A 37 -0.52 -9.62 6.37
N GLY A 38 0.47 -10.51 6.41
CA GLY A 38 0.95 -11.11 7.65
C GLY A 38 0.06 -12.19 8.23
N TYR A 39 -1.00 -12.58 7.53
CA TYR A 39 -1.96 -13.60 7.98
C TYR A 39 -1.92 -14.82 7.06
N ALA A 40 -1.84 -16.00 7.64
CA ALA A 40 -1.99 -17.23 6.89
C ALA A 40 -3.41 -17.32 6.29
N GLY A 41 -3.50 -17.83 5.06
CA GLY A 41 -4.79 -17.97 4.37
C GLY A 41 -5.25 -16.74 3.60
N HIS A 42 -4.45 -15.68 3.57
CA HIS A 42 -4.75 -14.48 2.79
C HIS A 42 -3.73 -14.35 1.66
N THR A 43 -4.15 -14.61 0.44
CA THR A 43 -3.29 -14.52 -0.75
C THR A 43 -3.64 -13.28 -1.57
N LEU A 44 -2.64 -12.45 -1.83
CA LEU A 44 -2.76 -11.32 -2.75
C LEU A 44 -2.24 -11.73 -4.12
N THR A 45 -3.03 -11.49 -5.15
CA THR A 45 -2.62 -11.66 -6.54
C THR A 45 -2.65 -10.32 -7.25
N LEU A 46 -1.52 -9.95 -7.86
CA LEU A 46 -1.40 -8.78 -8.71
C LEU A 46 -0.98 -9.21 -10.10
N ILE A 47 -1.67 -8.71 -11.12
CA ILE A 47 -1.33 -8.96 -12.53
C ILE A 47 -1.26 -7.62 -13.25
N VAL A 48 -0.13 -7.35 -13.90
CA VAL A 48 0.09 -6.12 -14.66
C VAL A 48 0.19 -6.45 -16.14
N THR A 49 -0.52 -5.68 -16.98
CA THR A 49 -0.49 -5.82 -18.43
C THR A 49 0.38 -4.74 -19.09
N GLU A 50 0.69 -4.93 -20.36
CA GLU A 50 1.48 -3.99 -21.15
C GLU A 50 0.82 -2.61 -21.26
N ASP A 51 -0.51 -2.55 -21.30
CA ASP A 51 -1.27 -1.29 -21.35
C ASP A 51 -1.64 -0.74 -19.97
N LYS A 52 -0.93 -1.18 -18.93
CA LYS A 52 -1.04 -0.70 -17.54
C LYS A 52 -2.38 -0.95 -16.88
N LEU A 53 -3.06 -2.02 -17.24
CA LEU A 53 -4.14 -2.56 -16.42
C LEU A 53 -3.53 -3.29 -15.23
N LEU A 54 -4.04 -3.03 -14.06
CA LEU A 54 -3.64 -3.72 -12.84
C LEU A 54 -4.83 -4.50 -12.29
N TYR A 55 -4.74 -5.81 -12.36
CA TYR A 55 -5.72 -6.70 -11.72
C TYR A 55 -5.25 -6.99 -10.31
N MET A 56 -6.17 -6.81 -9.34
CA MET A 56 -5.88 -7.07 -7.93
C MET A 56 -6.97 -7.93 -7.32
N ASN A 57 -6.56 -8.94 -6.58
CA ASN A 57 -7.46 -9.87 -5.94
C ASN A 57 -6.87 -10.37 -4.62
N ILE A 58 -7.71 -10.46 -3.59
CA ILE A 58 -7.37 -11.10 -2.32
C ILE A 58 -8.24 -12.33 -2.18
N LEU A 59 -7.59 -13.46 -1.95
CA LEU A 59 -8.26 -14.72 -1.62
C LEU A 59 -8.10 -14.94 -0.12
N GLU A 60 -9.22 -15.02 0.60
CA GLU A 60 -9.24 -15.28 2.03
C GLU A 60 -9.77 -16.69 2.26
N ASP A 61 -8.97 -17.54 2.89
CA ASP A 61 -9.34 -18.90 3.29
C ASP A 61 -9.43 -18.93 4.82
N ASP A 62 -10.63 -18.98 5.35
CA ASP A 62 -10.88 -19.00 6.77
C ASP A 62 -11.86 -20.12 7.17
N TYR A 63 -12.26 -20.18 8.44
CA TYR A 63 -13.18 -21.18 8.96
C TYR A 63 -14.54 -21.20 8.26
N ASP A 64 -14.97 -20.08 7.71
CA ASP A 64 -16.27 -19.94 7.03
C ASP A 64 -16.18 -20.25 5.55
N GLY A 65 -14.99 -20.59 5.04
CA GLY A 65 -14.75 -20.96 3.66
C GLY A 65 -13.82 -20.00 2.94
N ILE A 66 -13.80 -20.10 1.62
CA ILE A 66 -12.94 -19.28 0.77
C ILE A 66 -13.74 -18.10 0.25
N ARG A 67 -13.23 -16.89 0.47
CA ARG A 67 -13.83 -15.67 -0.06
C ARG A 67 -12.83 -14.94 -0.95
N ARG A 68 -13.35 -14.36 -2.01
CA ARG A 68 -12.57 -13.52 -2.90
C ARG A 68 -13.00 -12.08 -2.72
N THR A 69 -12.07 -11.20 -2.36
CA THR A 69 -12.30 -9.77 -2.23
C THR A 69 -11.57 -9.05 -3.34
N HIS A 70 -12.30 -8.28 -4.12
CA HIS A 70 -11.70 -7.43 -5.15
C HIS A 70 -11.10 -6.19 -4.50
N MET A 71 -9.92 -5.82 -4.94
CA MET A 71 -9.26 -4.62 -4.46
C MET A 71 -9.63 -3.43 -5.35
N THR A 72 -10.00 -2.34 -4.70
CA THR A 72 -10.25 -1.07 -5.36
C THR A 72 -8.99 -0.25 -5.45
N GLU A 73 -9.04 0.84 -6.21
CA GLU A 73 -7.97 1.81 -6.28
C GLU A 73 -7.60 2.38 -4.90
N ASP A 74 -8.60 2.58 -4.03
CA ASP A 74 -8.38 3.05 -2.66
C ASP A 74 -7.52 2.07 -1.85
N ARG A 75 -7.73 0.78 -2.02
CA ARG A 75 -6.91 -0.23 -1.35
C ARG A 75 -5.49 -0.26 -1.88
N LEU A 76 -5.31 -0.07 -3.20
CA LEU A 76 -3.99 0.06 -3.79
C LEU A 76 -3.25 1.24 -3.13
N LEU A 77 -3.90 2.38 -3.04
CA LEU A 77 -3.32 3.57 -2.44
C LEU A 77 -2.97 3.33 -0.97
N ASN A 78 -3.85 2.65 -0.22
CA ASN A 78 -3.58 2.30 1.18
C ASN A 78 -2.35 1.40 1.33
N MET A 79 -2.16 0.43 0.44
CA MET A 79 -0.99 -0.44 0.46
C MET A 79 0.31 0.34 0.21
N VAL A 80 0.26 1.31 -0.70
CA VAL A 80 1.43 2.12 -1.07
C VAL A 80 1.77 3.13 0.02
N THR A 81 0.76 3.65 0.72
CA THR A 81 0.95 4.72 1.71
C THR A 81 1.13 4.26 3.14
N LYS A 82 1.08 2.96 3.41
CA LYS A 82 1.32 2.42 4.76
C LYS A 82 2.68 2.85 5.30
N ASP A 83 2.74 3.14 6.59
CA ASP A 83 3.99 3.51 7.26
C ASP A 83 5.01 2.36 7.27
N TYR A 84 4.52 1.12 7.32
CA TYR A 84 5.33 -0.09 7.24
C TYR A 84 4.86 -0.95 6.08
N PRO A 85 5.17 -0.56 4.83
CA PRO A 85 4.65 -1.26 3.66
C PRO A 85 5.34 -2.60 3.42
N ASN A 86 4.64 -3.49 2.72
CA ASN A 86 5.26 -4.70 2.19
C ASN A 86 6.13 -4.32 0.98
N MET A 87 7.45 -4.39 1.14
CA MET A 87 8.37 -3.93 0.11
C MET A 87 8.39 -4.79 -1.14
N ASP A 88 8.01 -6.07 -1.05
CA ASP A 88 7.89 -6.92 -2.23
C ASP A 88 6.78 -6.41 -3.15
N ILE A 89 5.67 -5.98 -2.56
CA ILE A 89 4.54 -5.38 -3.29
C ILE A 89 4.97 -4.04 -3.91
N ILE A 90 5.60 -3.18 -3.12
CA ILE A 90 6.05 -1.87 -3.59
C ILE A 90 7.06 -2.01 -4.72
N ASN A 91 8.04 -2.89 -4.59
CA ASN A 91 9.05 -3.11 -5.61
C ASN A 91 8.45 -3.66 -6.91
N PHE A 92 7.46 -4.54 -6.80
CA PHE A 92 6.71 -5.04 -7.96
C PHE A 92 5.98 -3.91 -8.68
N LEU A 93 5.28 -3.06 -7.94
CA LEU A 93 4.52 -1.94 -8.51
C LEU A 93 5.44 -0.91 -9.17
N ILE A 94 6.59 -0.64 -8.59
CA ILE A 94 7.60 0.25 -9.18
C ILE A 94 8.19 -0.36 -10.46
N LYS A 95 8.56 -1.63 -10.40
CA LYS A 95 9.17 -2.35 -11.52
C LYS A 95 8.32 -2.28 -12.79
N PHE A 96 7.01 -2.41 -12.64
CA PHE A 96 6.08 -2.44 -13.78
C PHE A 96 5.40 -1.09 -14.04
N GLY A 97 5.89 -0.02 -13.44
CA GLY A 97 5.44 1.34 -13.75
C GLY A 97 4.07 1.73 -13.20
N ILE A 98 3.56 0.99 -12.23
CA ILE A 98 2.30 1.34 -11.56
C ILE A 98 2.53 2.49 -10.58
N VAL A 99 3.59 2.40 -9.78
CA VAL A 99 4.00 3.43 -8.83
C VAL A 99 5.23 4.14 -9.39
N ASP A 100 5.23 5.47 -9.35
CA ASP A 100 6.38 6.27 -9.76
C ASP A 100 7.45 6.22 -8.65
N GLU A 101 8.64 5.72 -8.99
CA GLU A 101 9.73 5.52 -8.02
C GLU A 101 10.17 6.82 -7.35
N GLU A 102 10.38 7.88 -8.13
CA GLU A 102 10.86 9.16 -7.59
C GLU A 102 9.81 9.82 -6.70
N LYS A 103 8.55 9.80 -7.14
CA LYS A 103 7.45 10.35 -6.34
C LYS A 103 7.25 9.56 -5.05
N TYR A 104 7.38 8.24 -5.12
CA TYR A 104 7.29 7.38 -3.93
C TYR A 104 8.40 7.68 -2.94
N LYS A 105 9.62 7.86 -3.43
CA LYS A 105 10.77 8.20 -2.60
C LYS A 105 10.56 9.53 -1.87
N VAL A 106 10.09 10.55 -2.57
CA VAL A 106 9.77 11.86 -1.98
C VAL A 106 8.67 11.72 -0.92
N TYR A 107 7.63 10.96 -1.23
CA TYR A 107 6.55 10.71 -0.27
C TYR A 107 7.06 10.04 1.01
N ARG A 108 7.91 9.02 0.90
CA ARG A 108 8.48 8.32 2.05
C ARG A 108 9.35 9.23 2.90
N GLU A 109 10.21 10.02 2.27
CA GLU A 109 11.05 10.97 2.99
C GLU A 109 10.22 11.99 3.77
N ASN A 110 9.18 12.53 3.16
CA ASN A 110 8.28 13.49 3.82
C ASN A 110 7.49 12.82 4.94
N ARG A 111 7.04 11.59 4.75
CA ARG A 111 6.30 10.84 5.77
C ARG A 111 7.18 10.51 6.97
N GLU A 112 8.43 10.13 6.74
CA GLU A 112 9.39 9.87 7.81
C GLU A 112 9.67 11.13 8.65
N LYS A 113 9.82 12.28 8.01
CA LYS A 113 9.98 13.56 8.71
C LYS A 113 8.76 13.89 9.56
N GLU A 114 7.57 13.65 9.03
CA GLU A 114 6.32 13.89 9.76
C GLU A 114 6.19 12.97 10.98
N LEU A 115 6.55 11.69 10.81
CA LEU A 115 6.54 10.73 11.93
C LEU A 115 7.56 11.11 13.01
N GLU A 116 8.74 11.59 12.63
CA GLU A 116 9.73 12.08 13.57
C GLU A 116 9.21 13.30 14.35
N ARG A 117 8.57 14.22 13.65
CA ARG A 117 7.97 15.41 14.28
C ARG A 117 6.90 15.01 15.30
N LEU A 118 6.01 14.10 14.92
CA LEU A 118 4.95 13.59 15.80
C LEU A 118 5.55 12.87 17.02
N GLN A 119 6.61 12.09 16.81
CA GLN A 119 7.28 11.40 17.91
C GLN A 119 7.91 12.39 18.89
N LYS A 120 8.57 13.45 18.39
CA LYS A 120 9.14 14.49 19.23
C LYS A 120 8.08 15.23 20.04
N GLU A 121 6.95 15.56 19.41
CA GLU A 121 5.83 16.20 20.11
C GLU A 121 5.29 15.29 21.23
N HIS A 122 5.13 14.00 20.93
CA HIS A 122 4.66 13.04 21.91
C HIS A 122 5.61 12.90 23.09
N ASP A 123 6.92 12.82 22.82
CA ASP A 123 7.95 12.75 23.85
C ASP A 123 7.99 14.02 24.71
N TYR A 124 7.80 15.19 24.08
CA TYR A 124 7.75 16.45 24.80
C TYR A 124 6.52 16.52 25.70
N GLU A 125 5.36 16.08 25.23
CA GLU A 125 4.14 16.01 26.05
C GLU A 125 4.32 15.09 27.25
N LYS A 126 4.96 13.95 27.06
CA LYS A 126 5.30 13.03 28.15
C LYS A 126 6.22 13.71 29.16
N TYR A 127 7.23 14.42 28.67
CA TYR A 127 8.16 15.17 29.53
C TYR A 127 7.40 16.19 30.37
N LEU A 128 6.51 16.97 29.77
CA LEU A 128 5.72 17.96 30.49
C LEU A 128 4.84 17.34 31.57
N LYS A 129 4.21 16.22 31.29
CA LYS A 129 3.38 15.51 32.27
C LYS A 129 4.21 14.99 33.43
N LEU A 130 5.38 14.44 33.16
CA LEU A 130 6.29 13.96 34.20
C LEU A 130 6.82 15.11 35.04
N LYS A 131 7.18 16.21 34.40
CA LYS A 131 7.66 17.42 35.09
C LYS A 131 6.59 17.95 36.03
N GLU A 132 5.37 18.07 35.56
CA GLU A 132 4.23 18.53 36.38
C GLU A 132 4.01 17.61 37.58
N LYS A 133 4.04 16.30 37.34
CA LYS A 133 3.85 15.30 38.42
C LYS A 133 4.91 15.42 39.52
N PHE A 134 6.16 15.68 39.15
CA PHE A 134 7.26 15.74 40.12
C PHE A 134 7.44 17.11 40.75
N GLU A 135 7.04 18.19 40.07
CA GLU A 135 7.16 19.55 40.60
C GLU A 135 6.04 19.94 41.57
N VAL A 136 4.87 19.34 41.48
CA VAL A 136 3.71 19.64 42.33
C VAL A 136 3.78 18.94 43.69
N GLN A 137 4.79 18.12 43.93
CA GLN A 137 4.99 17.52 45.25
C GLN A 137 5.75 18.51 46.18
#